data_f0e506fd73eeec53b474872ffc517c34
#
_entry.id   f0e506fd73eeec53b474872ffc517c34
#
_cell.length_a   1.000
_cell.length_b   1.000
_cell.length_c   1.000
_cell.angle_alpha   90.00
_cell.angle_beta   90.00
_cell.angle_gamma   90.00
#
_symmetry.space_group_name_H-M   'P 1'
#
loop_
_entity.id
_entity.type
_entity.pdbx_description
1 polymer ?
#
loop_
_entity_poly.entity_id
_entity_poly.type
_entity_poly.pdbx_seq_one_letter_code
_entity_poly.pdbx_strand_id
1 'polypeptide(L)'
;MNLKALIARFRVLANDKAEPYFWSDEEVSGWLNDAVHEACLRGQLLHSDDAFVTDVEKGRPLYAYAAGGFAAGYAYEIDSIRFVSDGKPVCLKLVSPEAADVCAPGWRDGAQTGLPVYAVQGDGKLTLAPAPDRDGRLFAGGYCLPRDMAGDGDEPEINSIHHRNLVYWALAEAFSIPDAETFDPQRSESARRRFELYFGLPADSDLRRITREDAPHLNRHFWI
;
A
#
# COMPACT_ATOMS: atom_id res chain seq x y z
N MET A 1 0.87 13.31 16.11
CA MET A 1 1.64 14.57 15.86
C MET A 1 1.17 15.09 14.51
N ASN A 2 0.80 16.36 14.47
CA ASN A 2 0.45 17.00 13.21
C ASN A 2 1.70 17.37 12.37
N LEU A 3 1.50 17.76 11.11
CA LEU A 3 2.56 18.09 10.16
C LEU A 3 3.51 19.16 10.72
N LYS A 4 2.97 20.24 11.29
CA LYS A 4 3.76 21.31 11.92
C LYS A 4 4.71 20.78 13.02
N ALA A 5 4.22 19.87 13.85
CA ALA A 5 5.04 19.28 14.92
C ALA A 5 6.10 18.33 14.36
N LEU A 6 5.83 17.66 13.25
CA LEU A 6 6.82 16.83 12.55
C LEU A 6 7.92 17.69 11.92
N ILE A 7 7.55 18.78 11.24
CA ILE A 7 8.50 19.75 10.67
C ILE A 7 9.37 20.34 11.79
N ALA A 8 8.78 20.79 12.90
CA ALA A 8 9.54 21.31 14.03
C ALA A 8 10.55 20.29 14.59
N ARG A 9 10.14 19.01 14.66
CA ARG A 9 11.03 17.92 15.07
C ARG A 9 12.16 17.69 14.07
N PHE A 10 11.87 17.73 12.77
CA PHE A 10 12.89 17.67 11.71
C PHE A 10 13.91 18.77 11.89
N ARG A 11 13.49 20.04 12.04
CA ARG A 11 14.35 21.20 12.24
C ARG A 11 15.33 21.01 13.41
N VAL A 12 14.82 20.45 14.52
CA VAL A 12 15.66 20.17 15.69
C VAL A 12 16.72 19.12 15.38
N LEU A 13 16.35 18.01 14.73
CA LEU A 13 17.25 16.89 14.45
C LEU A 13 18.24 17.21 13.30
N ALA A 14 17.80 17.98 12.33
CA ALA A 14 18.65 18.48 11.24
C ALA A 14 19.65 19.55 11.69
N ASN A 15 19.41 20.17 12.86
CA ASN A 15 20.10 21.37 13.35
C ASN A 15 19.84 22.61 12.47
N ASP A 16 18.67 22.70 11.85
CA ASP A 16 18.21 23.79 11.00
C ASP A 16 17.20 24.65 11.77
N LYS A 17 17.68 25.40 12.77
CA LYS A 17 16.84 26.14 13.74
C LYS A 17 16.74 27.65 13.51
N ALA A 18 17.57 28.18 12.62
CA ALA A 18 17.66 29.60 12.38
C ALA A 18 17.21 29.96 10.96
N GLU A 19 16.40 30.97 10.82
CA GLU A 19 16.03 31.52 9.52
C GLU A 19 17.19 32.35 8.93
N PRO A 20 17.42 32.29 7.60
CA PRO A 20 16.73 31.44 6.64
C PRO A 20 17.08 29.97 6.80
N TYR A 21 16.06 29.09 6.70
CA TYR A 21 16.26 27.64 6.77
C TYR A 21 16.97 27.10 5.53
N PHE A 22 17.71 26.00 5.69
CA PHE A 22 18.33 25.30 4.56
C PHE A 22 17.30 24.64 3.64
N TRP A 23 16.24 24.08 4.23
CA TRP A 23 15.16 23.44 3.50
C TRP A 23 13.83 24.15 3.78
N SER A 24 13.04 24.36 2.76
CA SER A 24 11.70 24.92 2.90
C SER A 24 10.76 23.98 3.65
N ASP A 25 9.70 24.52 4.26
CA ASP A 25 8.68 23.68 4.90
C ASP A 25 7.95 22.79 3.88
N GLU A 26 7.88 23.23 2.62
CA GLU A 26 7.28 22.50 1.50
C GLU A 26 8.09 21.25 1.15
N GLU A 27 9.43 21.35 1.05
CA GLU A 27 10.32 20.21 0.83
C GLU A 27 10.22 19.20 2.00
N VAL A 28 10.29 19.71 3.22
CA VAL A 28 10.19 18.84 4.42
C VAL A 28 8.83 18.16 4.49
N SER A 29 7.75 18.85 4.11
CA SER A 29 6.40 18.26 4.05
C SER A 29 6.30 17.16 3.02
N GLY A 30 6.90 17.34 1.83
CA GLY A 30 7.00 16.31 0.80
C GLY A 30 7.68 15.05 1.34
N TRP A 31 8.87 15.18 1.91
CA TRP A 31 9.61 14.03 2.49
C TRP A 31 8.89 13.37 3.66
N LEU A 32 8.11 14.12 4.45
CA LEU A 32 7.29 13.56 5.51
C LEU A 32 6.11 12.77 4.97
N ASN A 33 5.48 13.21 3.88
CA ASN A 33 4.44 12.43 3.19
C ASN A 33 5.03 11.15 2.60
N ASP A 34 6.17 11.24 1.91
CA ASP A 34 6.90 10.06 1.42
C ASP A 34 7.22 9.08 2.57
N ALA A 35 7.61 9.61 3.74
CA ALA A 35 7.86 8.80 4.92
C ALA A 35 6.64 8.02 5.39
N VAL A 36 5.44 8.63 5.35
CA VAL A 36 4.19 7.95 5.74
C VAL A 36 3.84 6.86 4.73
N HIS A 37 3.98 7.14 3.42
CA HIS A 37 3.77 6.16 2.36
C HIS A 37 4.72 4.96 2.50
N GLU A 38 6.02 5.21 2.65
CA GLU A 38 7.02 4.16 2.84
C GLU A 38 6.78 3.33 4.11
N ALA A 39 6.41 3.99 5.21
CA ALA A 39 6.06 3.30 6.46
C ALA A 39 4.86 2.37 6.28
N CYS A 40 3.82 2.82 5.56
CA CYS A 40 2.65 2.01 5.26
C CYS A 40 2.99 0.81 4.37
N LEU A 41 3.81 1.03 3.32
CA LEU A 41 4.24 -0.04 2.41
C LEU A 41 5.08 -1.12 3.10
N ARG A 42 5.98 -0.72 4.02
CA ARG A 42 6.89 -1.65 4.69
C ARG A 42 6.26 -2.34 5.89
N GLY A 43 5.50 -1.57 6.67
CA GLY A 43 4.90 -2.04 7.92
C GLY A 43 3.46 -2.53 7.80
N GLN A 44 2.83 -2.44 6.62
CA GLN A 44 1.42 -2.77 6.40
C GLN A 44 0.51 -2.12 7.46
N LEU A 45 0.71 -0.81 7.71
CA LEU A 45 0.15 -0.12 8.87
C LEU A 45 -1.31 0.31 8.71
N LEU A 46 -1.78 0.49 7.47
CA LEU A 46 -3.12 0.99 7.18
C LEU A 46 -3.93 -0.07 6.45
N HIS A 47 -4.80 -0.76 7.18
CA HIS A 47 -5.71 -1.78 6.65
C HIS A 47 -7.16 -1.29 6.67
N SER A 48 -7.92 -1.61 5.63
CA SER A 48 -9.35 -1.34 5.53
C SER A 48 -10.09 -2.57 5.03
N ASP A 49 -11.18 -2.94 5.71
CA ASP A 49 -12.04 -4.08 5.31
C ASP A 49 -12.85 -3.79 4.04
N ASP A 50 -13.04 -2.52 3.72
CA ASP A 50 -13.79 -2.03 2.56
C ASP A 50 -12.91 -1.09 1.70
N ALA A 51 -11.64 -1.50 1.49
CA ALA A 51 -10.67 -0.75 0.71
C ALA A 51 -11.10 -0.53 -0.74
N PHE A 52 -11.86 -1.47 -1.29
CA PHE A 52 -12.45 -1.37 -2.62
C PHE A 52 -13.87 -1.93 -2.60
N VAL A 53 -14.85 -1.12 -3.01
CA VAL A 53 -16.25 -1.53 -3.14
C VAL A 53 -16.75 -1.13 -4.51
N THR A 54 -17.31 -2.09 -5.26
CA THR A 54 -17.86 -1.82 -6.61
C THR A 54 -19.07 -2.70 -6.91
N ASP A 55 -19.95 -2.18 -7.74
CA ASP A 55 -21.04 -2.97 -8.27
C ASP A 55 -20.50 -3.90 -9.37
N VAL A 56 -21.00 -5.13 -9.35
CA VAL A 56 -20.62 -6.20 -10.26
C VAL A 56 -21.74 -6.44 -11.26
N GLU A 57 -21.41 -6.38 -12.55
CA GLU A 57 -22.32 -6.62 -13.65
C GLU A 57 -22.14 -8.05 -14.18
N LYS A 58 -23.27 -8.70 -14.50
CA LYS A 58 -23.27 -10.02 -15.14
C LYS A 58 -22.43 -10.03 -16.41
N GLY A 59 -21.55 -11.02 -16.53
CA GLY A 59 -20.69 -11.22 -17.71
C GLY A 59 -19.45 -10.33 -17.75
N ARG A 60 -19.26 -9.42 -16.78
CA ARG A 60 -18.10 -8.53 -16.72
C ARG A 60 -17.10 -9.05 -15.67
N PRO A 61 -15.97 -9.61 -16.09
CA PRO A 61 -15.00 -10.14 -15.14
C PRO A 61 -14.01 -9.09 -14.59
N LEU A 62 -13.82 -7.94 -15.28
CA LEU A 62 -12.73 -7.01 -15.04
C LEU A 62 -13.22 -5.71 -14.41
N TYR A 63 -12.59 -5.32 -13.28
CA TYR A 63 -12.87 -4.10 -12.51
C TYR A 63 -11.60 -3.32 -12.29
N ALA A 64 -11.56 -2.09 -12.82
CA ALA A 64 -10.40 -1.19 -12.65
C ALA A 64 -10.48 -0.44 -11.32
N TYR A 65 -9.34 -0.30 -10.65
CA TYR A 65 -9.27 0.45 -9.38
C TYR A 65 -9.50 1.95 -9.56
N ALA A 66 -9.12 2.53 -10.69
CA ALA A 66 -9.19 3.97 -10.94
C ALA A 66 -10.58 4.53 -11.23
N ALA A 67 -11.60 3.70 -11.45
CA ALA A 67 -12.93 4.14 -11.88
C ALA A 67 -13.88 4.42 -10.69
N GLY A 68 -13.42 5.12 -9.65
CA GLY A 68 -14.29 5.57 -8.55
C GLY A 68 -14.55 4.53 -7.46
N GLY A 69 -13.83 3.42 -7.47
CA GLY A 69 -13.98 2.32 -6.51
C GLY A 69 -13.22 2.46 -5.20
N PHE A 70 -12.26 3.38 -5.11
CA PHE A 70 -11.52 3.61 -3.86
C PHE A 70 -12.06 4.85 -3.14
N ALA A 71 -12.91 4.64 -2.17
CA ALA A 71 -13.49 5.74 -1.39
C ALA A 71 -12.51 6.35 -0.37
N ALA A 72 -11.39 5.69 -0.06
CA ALA A 72 -10.47 6.14 0.97
C ALA A 72 -9.05 5.58 0.78
N GLY A 73 -8.30 6.12 -0.14
CA GLY A 73 -6.90 5.71 -0.34
C GLY A 73 -6.78 4.52 -1.33
N TYR A 74 -5.59 4.39 -1.90
CA TYR A 74 -5.33 3.34 -2.89
C TYR A 74 -4.93 2.06 -2.18
N ALA A 75 -5.78 1.01 -2.21
CA ALA A 75 -5.36 -0.31 -1.79
C ALA A 75 -4.27 -0.82 -2.74
N TYR A 76 -3.08 -1.04 -2.20
CA TYR A 76 -1.96 -1.58 -2.96
C TYR A 76 -1.87 -3.11 -2.83
N GLU A 77 -2.47 -3.67 -1.79
CA GLU A 77 -2.51 -5.11 -1.55
C GLU A 77 -3.89 -5.50 -1.01
N ILE A 78 -4.55 -6.42 -1.70
CA ILE A 78 -5.84 -6.96 -1.29
C ILE A 78 -5.59 -8.31 -0.63
N ASP A 79 -6.17 -8.53 0.54
CA ASP A 79 -6.06 -9.78 1.31
C ASP A 79 -7.39 -10.51 1.47
N SER A 80 -8.50 -9.83 1.26
CA SER A 80 -9.83 -10.43 1.38
C SER A 80 -10.78 -9.91 0.33
N ILE A 81 -11.59 -10.81 -0.25
CA ILE A 81 -12.58 -10.45 -1.26
C ILE A 81 -13.88 -11.18 -0.99
N ARG A 82 -14.99 -10.44 -1.02
CA ARG A 82 -16.35 -10.95 -0.88
C ARG A 82 -17.21 -10.48 -2.04
N PHE A 83 -17.84 -11.39 -2.72
CA PHE A 83 -18.90 -11.11 -3.69
C PHE A 83 -20.25 -11.33 -3.02
N VAL A 84 -21.12 -10.35 -3.07
CA VAL A 84 -22.46 -10.42 -2.48
C VAL A 84 -23.51 -10.31 -3.60
N SER A 85 -24.31 -11.34 -3.74
CA SER A 85 -25.45 -11.38 -4.66
C SER A 85 -26.66 -11.95 -3.93
N ASP A 86 -27.84 -11.38 -4.13
CA ASP A 86 -29.09 -11.78 -3.46
C ASP A 86 -28.95 -11.87 -1.93
N GLY A 87 -28.15 -10.99 -1.34
CA GLY A 87 -27.89 -10.96 0.11
C GLY A 87 -27.00 -12.09 0.63
N LYS A 88 -26.44 -12.93 -0.26
CA LYS A 88 -25.55 -14.04 0.11
C LYS A 88 -24.09 -13.69 -0.19
N PRO A 89 -23.22 -13.60 0.82
CA PRO A 89 -21.81 -13.39 0.61
C PRO A 89 -21.09 -14.68 0.21
N VAL A 90 -20.19 -14.57 -0.77
CA VAL A 90 -19.25 -15.63 -1.18
C VAL A 90 -17.85 -15.06 -1.07
N CYS A 91 -16.98 -15.70 -0.28
CA CYS A 91 -15.57 -15.35 -0.21
C CYS A 91 -14.85 -15.91 -1.45
N LEU A 92 -14.09 -15.04 -2.11
CA LEU A 92 -13.29 -15.40 -3.27
C LEU A 92 -11.84 -15.67 -2.83
N LYS A 93 -11.19 -16.63 -3.49
CA LYS A 93 -9.76 -16.87 -3.28
C LYS A 93 -8.94 -15.97 -4.17
N LEU A 94 -7.98 -15.26 -3.57
CA LEU A 94 -6.92 -14.58 -4.32
C LEU A 94 -5.97 -15.63 -4.89
N VAL A 95 -5.70 -15.54 -6.17
CA VAL A 95 -4.77 -16.45 -6.86
C VAL A 95 -3.88 -15.67 -7.82
N SER A 96 -2.68 -16.19 -8.06
CA SER A 96 -1.81 -15.63 -9.10
C SER A 96 -2.40 -15.88 -10.51
N PRO A 97 -1.99 -15.09 -11.52
CA PRO A 97 -2.39 -15.32 -12.91
C PRO A 97 -2.08 -16.75 -13.37
N GLU A 98 -0.94 -17.31 -12.96
CA GLU A 98 -0.50 -18.67 -13.30
C GLU A 98 -1.40 -19.73 -12.65
N ALA A 99 -1.76 -19.52 -11.38
CA ALA A 99 -2.70 -20.41 -10.69
C ALA A 99 -4.10 -20.32 -11.29
N ALA A 100 -4.54 -19.12 -11.70
CA ALA A 100 -5.82 -18.93 -12.38
C ALA A 100 -5.88 -19.62 -13.72
N ASP A 101 -4.78 -19.68 -14.49
CA ASP A 101 -4.72 -20.42 -15.76
C ASP A 101 -4.98 -21.92 -15.56
N VAL A 102 -4.66 -22.47 -14.38
CA VAL A 102 -4.92 -23.88 -14.02
C VAL A 102 -6.32 -24.07 -13.44
N CYS A 103 -6.73 -23.20 -12.49
CA CYS A 103 -7.97 -23.38 -11.72
C CYS A 103 -9.21 -22.93 -12.50
N ALA A 104 -9.10 -21.96 -13.40
CA ALA A 104 -10.18 -21.37 -14.17
C ALA A 104 -9.76 -21.10 -15.63
N PRO A 105 -9.50 -22.13 -16.44
CA PRO A 105 -9.07 -21.95 -17.83
C PRO A 105 -10.00 -21.03 -18.60
N GLY A 106 -9.44 -20.09 -19.39
CA GLY A 106 -10.23 -19.11 -20.15
C GLY A 106 -10.72 -17.90 -19.35
N TRP A 107 -10.24 -17.71 -18.11
CA TRP A 107 -10.61 -16.58 -17.26
C TRP A 107 -10.24 -15.21 -17.86
N ARG A 108 -9.18 -15.16 -18.69
CA ARG A 108 -8.72 -13.92 -19.32
C ARG A 108 -9.71 -13.40 -20.36
N ASP A 109 -10.40 -14.31 -21.04
CA ASP A 109 -11.30 -14.00 -22.14
C ASP A 109 -12.77 -13.85 -21.69
N GLY A 110 -13.05 -14.11 -20.39
CA GLY A 110 -14.41 -14.10 -19.85
C GLY A 110 -15.33 -15.16 -20.49
N ALA A 111 -14.74 -16.19 -21.12
CA ALA A 111 -15.50 -17.20 -21.89
C ALA A 111 -16.40 -18.07 -21.02
N GLN A 112 -16.06 -18.23 -19.74
CA GLN A 112 -16.86 -18.96 -18.78
C GLN A 112 -17.57 -17.99 -17.84
N THR A 113 -18.90 -18.16 -17.71
CA THR A 113 -19.71 -17.42 -16.76
C THR A 113 -20.22 -18.35 -15.66
N GLY A 114 -20.22 -17.86 -14.44
CA GLY A 114 -20.66 -18.62 -13.26
C GLY A 114 -20.57 -17.78 -12.00
N LEU A 115 -20.81 -18.40 -10.85
CA LEU A 115 -20.53 -17.78 -9.57
C LEU A 115 -19.01 -17.60 -9.45
N PRO A 116 -18.47 -16.38 -9.25
CA PRO A 116 -17.05 -16.17 -9.05
C PRO A 116 -16.53 -16.95 -7.83
N VAL A 117 -15.38 -17.59 -7.99
CA VAL A 117 -14.71 -18.36 -6.93
C VAL A 117 -13.31 -17.81 -6.69
N TYR A 118 -12.68 -17.31 -7.75
CA TYR A 118 -11.32 -16.79 -7.71
C TYR A 118 -11.29 -15.32 -8.11
N ALA A 119 -10.29 -14.63 -7.61
CA ALA A 119 -9.96 -13.27 -8.01
C ALA A 119 -8.46 -13.15 -8.27
N VAL A 120 -8.10 -12.46 -9.34
CA VAL A 120 -6.72 -12.19 -9.73
C VAL A 120 -6.47 -10.71 -9.56
N GLN A 121 -5.57 -10.34 -8.65
CA GLN A 121 -5.15 -8.97 -8.43
C GLN A 121 -4.06 -8.59 -9.44
N GLY A 122 -4.34 -7.57 -10.26
CA GLY A 122 -3.34 -6.85 -11.04
C GLY A 122 -3.05 -5.49 -10.41
N ASP A 123 -2.08 -4.78 -10.97
CA ASP A 123 -1.63 -3.48 -10.45
C ASP A 123 -2.73 -2.39 -10.51
N GLY A 124 -3.49 -2.36 -11.60
CA GLY A 124 -4.57 -1.38 -11.79
C GLY A 124 -5.96 -2.00 -11.88
N LYS A 125 -6.12 -3.30 -11.65
CA LYS A 125 -7.38 -4.02 -11.90
C LYS A 125 -7.51 -5.29 -11.09
N LEU A 126 -8.76 -5.67 -10.83
CA LEU A 126 -9.16 -6.95 -10.29
C LEU A 126 -9.94 -7.73 -11.34
N THR A 127 -9.64 -9.00 -11.53
CA THR A 127 -10.36 -9.87 -12.46
C THR A 127 -11.00 -11.03 -11.71
N LEU A 128 -12.28 -11.22 -11.91
CA LEU A 128 -13.06 -12.32 -11.31
C LEU A 128 -13.05 -13.55 -12.21
N ALA A 129 -12.94 -14.72 -11.63
CA ALA A 129 -12.94 -15.98 -12.36
C ALA A 129 -13.81 -17.04 -11.66
N PRO A 130 -14.77 -17.65 -12.38
CA PRO A 130 -15.28 -17.27 -13.70
C PRO A 130 -15.93 -15.88 -13.74
N ALA A 131 -16.23 -15.36 -14.93
CA ALA A 131 -16.99 -14.12 -15.07
C ALA A 131 -18.35 -14.26 -14.37
N PRO A 132 -18.87 -13.24 -13.66
CA PRO A 132 -20.10 -13.31 -12.91
C PRO A 132 -21.31 -13.70 -13.79
N ASP A 133 -22.13 -14.66 -13.34
CA ASP A 133 -23.38 -15.04 -14.03
C ASP A 133 -24.59 -14.17 -13.62
N ARG A 134 -24.38 -13.27 -12.66
CA ARG A 134 -25.39 -12.38 -12.08
C ARG A 134 -24.78 -11.09 -11.59
N ASP A 135 -25.64 -10.09 -11.40
CA ASP A 135 -25.26 -8.83 -10.78
C ASP A 135 -25.05 -9.00 -9.27
N GLY A 136 -24.25 -8.12 -8.69
CA GLY A 136 -23.97 -8.14 -7.27
C GLY A 136 -23.08 -6.99 -6.85
N ARG A 137 -22.45 -7.14 -5.69
CA ARG A 137 -21.52 -6.15 -5.15
C ARG A 137 -20.26 -6.83 -4.65
N LEU A 138 -19.14 -6.26 -4.98
CA LEU A 138 -17.83 -6.73 -4.57
C LEU A 138 -17.31 -5.85 -3.44
N PHE A 139 -16.78 -6.50 -2.41
CA PHE A 139 -16.10 -5.87 -1.29
C PHE A 139 -14.71 -6.48 -1.21
N ALA A 140 -13.67 -5.67 -1.27
CA ALA A 140 -12.31 -6.11 -1.08
C ALA A 140 -11.67 -5.34 0.08
N GLY A 141 -11.14 -6.06 1.02
CA GLY A 141 -10.31 -5.54 2.11
C GLY A 141 -8.84 -5.65 1.75
N GLY A 142 -8.03 -4.81 2.37
CA GLY A 142 -6.59 -4.83 2.13
C GLY A 142 -5.86 -3.63 2.68
N TYR A 143 -4.57 -3.56 2.35
CA TYR A 143 -3.68 -2.50 2.79
C TYR A 143 -3.73 -1.31 1.84
N CYS A 144 -3.85 -0.11 2.41
CA CYS A 144 -4.04 1.14 1.71
C CYS A 144 -2.84 2.08 1.90
N LEU A 145 -2.62 2.95 0.91
CA LEU A 145 -1.75 4.10 1.08
C LEU A 145 -2.50 5.23 1.78
N PRO A 146 -1.83 5.98 2.67
CA PRO A 146 -2.41 7.13 3.34
C PRO A 146 -2.60 8.28 2.36
N ARG A 147 -3.44 9.25 2.75
CA ARG A 147 -3.50 10.55 2.08
C ARG A 147 -2.36 11.45 2.55
N ASP A 148 -1.91 12.32 1.64
CA ASP A 148 -0.91 13.31 1.97
C ASP A 148 -1.48 14.35 2.96
N MET A 149 -0.64 14.72 3.90
CA MET A 149 -0.89 15.87 4.76
C MET A 149 -0.69 17.14 3.93
N ALA A 150 -1.71 17.99 3.87
CA ALA A 150 -1.69 19.25 3.11
C ALA A 150 -1.55 20.49 4.00
N GLY A 151 -2.11 20.44 5.20
CA GLY A 151 -2.12 21.56 6.14
C GLY A 151 -1.37 21.29 7.43
N ASP A 152 -0.90 22.35 8.09
CA ASP A 152 -0.16 22.30 9.36
C ASP A 152 -0.82 21.45 10.45
N GLY A 153 -2.17 21.42 10.43
CA GLY A 153 -2.97 20.68 11.41
C GLY A 153 -3.18 19.21 11.09
N ASP A 154 -2.86 18.78 9.86
CA ASP A 154 -3.11 17.42 9.42
C ASP A 154 -2.18 16.43 10.15
N GLU A 155 -2.72 15.26 10.45
CA GLU A 155 -1.96 14.18 11.08
C GLU A 155 -1.82 13.00 10.13
N PRO A 156 -0.68 12.26 10.17
CA PRO A 156 -0.57 11.00 9.46
C PRO A 156 -1.71 10.04 9.83
N GLU A 157 -2.30 9.37 8.85
CA GLU A 157 -3.43 8.43 9.08
C GLU A 157 -3.00 7.14 9.83
N ILE A 158 -1.73 6.95 10.09
CA ILE A 158 -1.20 5.83 10.89
C ILE A 158 -1.25 6.11 12.38
N ASN A 159 -1.10 5.08 13.21
CA ASN A 159 -1.11 5.22 14.66
C ASN A 159 -0.02 6.20 15.14
N SER A 160 -0.39 7.07 16.10
CA SER A 160 0.48 8.14 16.61
C SER A 160 1.79 7.66 17.25
N ILE A 161 1.89 6.39 17.64
CA ILE A 161 3.13 5.78 18.14
C ILE A 161 4.25 5.78 17.09
N HIS A 162 3.90 5.75 15.80
CA HIS A 162 4.83 5.71 14.68
C HIS A 162 5.34 7.09 14.26
N HIS A 163 4.58 8.17 14.54
CA HIS A 163 4.82 9.51 14.00
C HIS A 163 6.25 10.01 14.21
N ARG A 164 6.85 9.73 15.39
CA ARG A 164 8.20 10.20 15.72
C ARG A 164 9.29 9.63 14.83
N ASN A 165 9.07 8.46 14.25
CA ASN A 165 10.05 7.75 13.45
C ASN A 165 9.99 8.13 11.97
N LEU A 166 8.90 8.77 11.52
CA LEU A 166 8.77 9.28 10.15
C LEU A 166 9.86 10.30 9.79
N VAL A 167 10.26 11.10 10.77
CA VAL A 167 11.26 12.16 10.57
C VAL A 167 12.64 11.61 10.12
N TYR A 168 12.93 10.35 10.39
CA TYR A 168 14.20 9.74 9.95
C TYR A 168 14.27 9.54 8.44
N TRP A 169 13.15 9.30 7.76
CA TRP A 169 13.10 9.29 6.31
C TRP A 169 13.40 10.69 5.75
N ALA A 170 12.70 11.71 6.22
CA ALA A 170 12.93 13.09 5.80
C ALA A 170 14.38 13.55 6.02
N LEU A 171 15.01 13.15 7.14
CA LEU A 171 16.43 13.43 7.39
C LEU A 171 17.35 12.70 6.40
N ALA A 172 17.02 11.45 6.04
CA ALA A 172 17.81 10.71 5.07
C ALA A 172 17.76 11.37 3.69
N GLU A 173 16.60 11.82 3.26
CA GLU A 173 16.41 12.54 1.99
C GLU A 173 17.14 13.90 2.02
N ALA A 174 16.93 14.69 3.06
CA ALA A 174 17.53 16.02 3.19
C ALA A 174 19.07 16.00 3.12
N PHE A 175 19.72 15.04 3.77
CA PHE A 175 21.18 14.90 3.75
C PHE A 175 21.72 14.16 2.52
N SER A 176 20.86 13.57 1.69
CA SER A 176 21.28 12.90 0.46
C SER A 176 21.42 13.86 -0.73
N ILE A 177 20.86 15.09 -0.64
CA ILE A 177 20.90 16.08 -1.73
C ILE A 177 22.32 16.59 -1.91
N PRO A 178 22.91 16.51 -3.12
CA PRO A 178 24.28 16.99 -3.37
C PRO A 178 24.34 18.52 -3.35
N ASP A 179 24.43 19.07 -2.16
CA ASP A 179 24.62 20.49 -1.89
C ASP A 179 25.87 20.68 -1.02
N ALA A 180 26.66 21.72 -1.31
CA ALA A 180 27.94 21.95 -0.63
C ALA A 180 27.79 22.20 0.89
N GLU A 181 26.63 22.71 1.33
CA GLU A 181 26.39 23.08 2.74
C GLU A 181 25.69 21.98 3.54
N THR A 182 24.78 21.19 2.92
CA THR A 182 23.90 20.26 3.60
C THR A 182 24.20 18.79 3.32
N PHE A 183 25.00 18.49 2.29
CA PHE A 183 25.32 17.12 1.89
C PHE A 183 26.13 16.38 2.96
N ASP A 184 25.52 15.38 3.58
CA ASP A 184 26.18 14.52 4.59
C ASP A 184 25.74 13.06 4.43
N PRO A 185 26.46 12.26 3.63
CA PRO A 185 26.12 10.87 3.38
C PRO A 185 26.08 9.99 4.65
N GLN A 186 26.89 10.32 5.65
CA GLN A 186 26.92 9.54 6.89
C GLN A 186 25.67 9.78 7.74
N ARG A 187 25.20 11.03 7.81
CA ARG A 187 23.94 11.37 8.48
C ARG A 187 22.75 10.80 7.72
N SER A 188 22.75 10.88 6.38
CA SER A 188 21.73 10.29 5.52
C SER A 188 21.62 8.79 5.78
N GLU A 189 22.71 8.03 5.68
CA GLU A 189 22.73 6.59 5.91
C GLU A 189 22.31 6.21 7.34
N SER A 190 22.78 6.95 8.34
CA SER A 190 22.40 6.74 9.75
C SER A 190 20.89 6.94 9.97
N ALA A 191 20.31 7.96 9.33
CA ALA A 191 18.88 8.24 9.42
C ALA A 191 18.07 7.14 8.69
N ARG A 192 18.48 6.76 7.47
CA ARG A 192 17.87 5.67 6.70
C ARG A 192 17.84 4.37 7.49
N ARG A 193 18.96 3.99 8.09
CA ARG A 193 19.07 2.79 8.93
C ARG A 193 18.13 2.82 10.14
N ARG A 194 17.90 3.98 10.76
CA ARG A 194 16.94 4.11 11.87
C ARG A 194 15.51 3.93 11.42
N PHE A 195 15.16 4.46 10.25
CA PHE A 195 13.86 4.25 9.64
C PHE A 195 13.62 2.76 9.33
N GLU A 196 14.59 2.11 8.70
CA GLU A 196 14.55 0.69 8.34
C GLU A 196 14.47 -0.24 9.55
N LEU A 197 15.22 0.05 10.61
CA LEU A 197 15.15 -0.72 11.86
C LEU A 197 13.76 -0.66 12.52
N TYR A 198 13.01 0.41 12.29
CA TYR A 198 11.70 0.58 12.90
C TYR A 198 10.56 0.08 11.99
N PHE A 199 10.57 0.42 10.71
CA PHE A 199 9.51 0.09 9.76
C PHE A 199 9.79 -1.14 8.90
N GLY A 200 11.00 -1.64 8.89
CA GLY A 200 11.43 -2.76 8.04
C GLY A 200 12.12 -2.31 6.75
N LEU A 201 12.66 -3.30 6.05
CA LEU A 201 13.25 -3.12 4.72
C LEU A 201 12.15 -3.05 3.66
N PRO A 202 12.42 -2.43 2.49
CA PRO A 202 11.50 -2.51 1.36
C PRO A 202 11.21 -3.98 1.02
N ALA A 203 9.94 -4.32 0.83
CA ALA A 203 9.59 -5.65 0.36
C ALA A 203 10.11 -5.85 -1.07
N ASP A 204 10.78 -6.97 -1.31
CA ASP A 204 11.23 -7.35 -2.63
C ASP A 204 10.02 -7.53 -3.58
N SER A 205 10.18 -7.14 -4.84
CA SER A 205 9.14 -7.27 -5.86
C SER A 205 8.70 -8.71 -6.08
N ASP A 206 9.63 -9.66 -5.99
CA ASP A 206 9.32 -11.09 -6.10
C ASP A 206 8.54 -11.59 -4.87
N LEU A 207 8.89 -11.11 -3.69
CA LEU A 207 8.15 -11.44 -2.46
C LEU A 207 6.72 -10.91 -2.54
N ARG A 208 6.51 -9.68 -2.98
CA ARG A 208 5.17 -9.09 -3.17
C ARG A 208 4.32 -9.88 -4.16
N ARG A 209 4.92 -10.41 -5.23
CA ARG A 209 4.20 -11.21 -6.22
C ARG A 209 3.77 -12.56 -5.65
N ILE A 210 4.62 -13.20 -4.84
CA ILE A 210 4.37 -14.52 -4.26
C ILE A 210 3.34 -14.43 -3.12
N THR A 211 3.33 -13.35 -2.33
CA THR A 211 2.41 -13.18 -1.20
C THR A 211 1.00 -12.75 -1.58
N ARG A 212 0.74 -12.47 -2.87
CA ARG A 212 -0.62 -12.18 -3.38
C ARG A 212 -1.51 -13.41 -3.59
N GLU A 213 -1.11 -14.55 -3.06
CA GLU A 213 -1.87 -15.81 -3.13
C GLU A 213 -2.34 -16.22 -1.74
N ASP A 214 -3.63 -16.63 -1.63
CA ASP A 214 -4.18 -17.30 -0.44
C ASP A 214 -3.66 -18.75 -0.27
N ALA A 215 -2.43 -19.01 -0.70
CA ALA A 215 -1.81 -20.31 -0.58
C ALA A 215 -0.86 -20.33 0.61
N PRO A 216 -1.00 -21.27 1.55
CA PRO A 216 -0.04 -21.42 2.62
C PRO A 216 1.33 -21.78 2.06
N HIS A 217 2.33 -20.96 2.34
CA HIS A 217 3.72 -21.26 1.99
C HIS A 217 4.20 -22.47 2.82
N LEU A 218 4.16 -23.64 2.22
CA LEU A 218 4.69 -24.87 2.82
C LEU A 218 6.19 -24.94 2.54
N ASN A 219 7.00 -24.62 3.53
CA ASN A 219 8.42 -24.98 3.52
C ASN A 219 8.53 -26.51 3.57
N ARG A 220 8.77 -27.14 2.42
CA ARG A 220 9.15 -28.55 2.38
C ARG A 220 10.59 -28.66 2.85
N HIS A 221 10.78 -29.09 4.09
CA HIS A 221 12.08 -29.58 4.53
C HIS A 221 12.41 -30.85 3.74
N PHE A 222 13.34 -30.74 2.81
CA PHE A 222 13.98 -31.94 2.26
C PHE A 222 14.94 -32.45 3.32
N TRP A 223 14.59 -33.58 3.93
CA TRP A 223 15.56 -34.40 4.66
C TRP A 223 16.43 -35.08 3.61
N ILE A 224 17.74 -34.78 3.63
CA ILE A 224 18.77 -35.50 2.89
C ILE A 224 19.25 -36.66 3.77
#